data_0cd485d80c574bfb0e5dd5db7eff286d
#
_entry.id   0cd485d80c574bfb0e5dd5db7eff286d
#
_cell.length_a   1.000
_cell.length_b   1.000
_cell.length_c   1.000
_cell.angle_alpha   90.00
_cell.angle_beta   90.00
_cell.angle_gamma   90.00
#
_symmetry.space_group_name_H-M   'P 1'
#
loop_
_entity.id
_entity.type
_entity.pdbx_description
1 polymer ?
#
loop_
_entity_poly.entity_id
_entity_poly.type
_entity_poly.pdbx_seq_one_letter_code
_entity_poly.pdbx_strand_id
1 'polypeptide(L)'
;MGVSGHAAAPDGTVNAAGVLADRLPMELLEEKERRAALFLKEAASDGYGEGLGIACADALSGRLTCNAGVVRLKKGRISLVLDIRYPVTMESSRFMPKLQERAKQAGYRITAVQDSAPCYRDKEDPLVTVLMNAWTQETGQTGEPFVMGGGTYARHIPNAVAFGPGMSRDYTAAGLPEGHGNCHCADEAESVENLKCAVHIYVRALLGLDRWLGEQ
;
A
#
# COMPACT_ATOMS: atom_id res chain seq x y z
N MET A 1 13.07 -15.16 -10.72
CA MET A 1 12.34 -13.93 -11.10
C MET A 1 11.42 -13.57 -9.94
N GLY A 2 11.01 -12.31 -9.79
CA GLY A 2 10.00 -11.90 -8.83
C GLY A 2 8.60 -12.05 -9.41
N VAL A 3 7.59 -11.88 -8.54
CA VAL A 3 6.17 -11.76 -8.89
C VAL A 3 5.73 -10.37 -8.41
N SER A 4 5.34 -9.51 -9.34
CA SER A 4 4.95 -8.14 -9.01
C SER A 4 3.59 -8.09 -8.31
N GLY A 5 3.37 -7.04 -7.52
CA GLY A 5 2.10 -6.76 -6.88
C GLY A 5 2.10 -5.40 -6.19
N HIS A 6 0.96 -5.02 -5.65
CA HIS A 6 0.81 -3.73 -4.97
C HIS A 6 1.49 -3.78 -3.59
N ALA A 7 2.26 -2.74 -3.24
CA ALA A 7 3.01 -2.68 -1.98
C ALA A 7 2.14 -2.79 -0.71
N ALA A 8 0.86 -2.41 -0.80
CA ALA A 8 -0.11 -2.55 0.29
C ALA A 8 -0.76 -3.96 0.38
N ALA A 9 -0.53 -4.83 -0.60
CA ALA A 9 -1.10 -6.18 -0.67
C ALA A 9 0.01 -7.14 -1.14
N PRO A 10 0.98 -7.48 -0.28
CA PRO A 10 2.14 -8.26 -0.66
C PRO A 10 1.86 -9.76 -0.80
N ASP A 11 0.69 -10.26 -0.41
CA ASP A 11 0.35 -11.67 -0.49
C ASP A 11 0.40 -12.17 -1.95
N GLY A 12 1.01 -13.33 -2.15
CA GLY A 12 1.21 -13.91 -3.48
C GLY A 12 2.32 -13.24 -4.31
N THR A 13 2.96 -12.19 -3.80
CA THR A 13 4.08 -11.53 -4.48
C THR A 13 5.43 -12.16 -4.13
N VAL A 14 6.43 -11.94 -4.97
CA VAL A 14 7.82 -12.36 -4.71
C VAL A 14 8.76 -11.21 -5.01
N ASN A 15 9.41 -10.67 -3.98
CA ASN A 15 10.34 -9.57 -4.16
C ASN A 15 11.62 -10.04 -4.86
N ALA A 16 11.89 -9.52 -6.06
CA ALA A 16 13.05 -9.89 -6.86
C ALA A 16 14.39 -9.58 -6.19
N ALA A 17 14.44 -8.55 -5.32
CA ALA A 17 15.64 -8.21 -4.56
C ALA A 17 15.95 -9.28 -3.50
N GLY A 18 14.91 -9.85 -2.86
CA GLY A 18 15.06 -11.00 -1.95
C GLY A 18 15.57 -12.24 -2.68
N VAL A 19 14.97 -12.56 -3.84
CA VAL A 19 15.43 -13.67 -4.69
C VAL A 19 16.88 -13.50 -5.13
N LEU A 20 17.29 -12.27 -5.44
CA LEU A 20 18.69 -11.97 -5.76
C LEU A 20 19.59 -12.19 -4.53
N ALA A 21 19.23 -11.66 -3.39
CA ALA A 21 19.99 -11.78 -2.15
C ALA A 21 20.20 -13.25 -1.73
N ASP A 22 19.16 -14.08 -1.93
CA ASP A 22 19.25 -15.53 -1.65
C ASP A 22 20.25 -16.30 -2.54
N ARG A 23 20.55 -15.75 -3.71
CA ARG A 23 21.44 -16.37 -4.71
C ARG A 23 22.87 -15.82 -4.68
N LEU A 24 23.14 -14.83 -3.84
CA LEU A 24 24.49 -14.29 -3.71
C LEU A 24 25.41 -15.34 -3.05
N PRO A 25 26.60 -15.56 -3.61
CA PRO A 25 27.60 -16.47 -3.01
C PRO A 25 28.20 -15.81 -1.76
N MET A 26 27.52 -15.93 -0.63
CA MET A 26 27.85 -15.23 0.63
C MET A 26 29.29 -15.51 1.10
N GLU A 27 29.84 -16.66 0.74
CA GLU A 27 31.19 -17.07 1.05
C GLU A 27 32.28 -16.28 0.28
N LEU A 28 31.91 -15.70 -0.86
CA LEU A 28 32.80 -14.87 -1.69
C LEU A 28 32.73 -13.38 -1.37
N LEU A 29 31.75 -12.97 -0.53
CA LEU A 29 31.58 -11.58 -0.16
C LEU A 29 32.48 -11.20 1.01
N GLU A 30 32.99 -9.97 0.97
CA GLU A 30 33.61 -9.36 2.13
C GLU A 30 32.59 -9.17 3.25
N GLU A 31 33.04 -9.07 4.49
CA GLU A 31 32.19 -8.98 5.68
C GLU A 31 31.16 -7.81 5.58
N LYS A 32 31.60 -6.69 5.04
CA LYS A 32 30.73 -5.52 4.82
C LYS A 32 29.65 -5.78 3.77
N GLU A 33 30.01 -6.43 2.69
CA GLU A 33 29.10 -6.79 1.60
C GLU A 33 28.10 -7.85 2.07
N ARG A 34 28.58 -8.82 2.81
CA ARG A 34 27.75 -9.89 3.39
C ARG A 34 26.68 -9.31 4.31
N ARG A 35 27.04 -8.39 5.22
CA ARG A 35 26.07 -7.72 6.10
C ARG A 35 25.02 -6.92 5.30
N ALA A 36 25.44 -6.22 4.27
CA ALA A 36 24.52 -5.47 3.41
C ALA A 36 23.57 -6.40 2.64
N ALA A 37 24.07 -7.54 2.14
CA ALA A 37 23.27 -8.54 1.44
C ALA A 37 22.25 -9.21 2.38
N LEU A 38 22.65 -9.54 3.61
CA LEU A 38 21.76 -10.10 4.62
C LEU A 38 20.63 -9.13 4.99
N PHE A 39 20.95 -7.84 5.17
CA PHE A 39 19.92 -6.83 5.42
C PHE A 39 18.93 -6.71 4.24
N LEU A 40 19.42 -6.76 3.00
CA LEU A 40 18.55 -6.76 1.82
C LEU A 40 17.64 -7.98 1.80
N LYS A 41 18.18 -9.16 2.13
CA LYS A 41 17.39 -10.39 2.25
C LYS A 41 16.28 -10.26 3.30
N GLU A 42 16.62 -9.77 4.50
CA GLU A 42 15.66 -9.53 5.59
C GLU A 42 14.59 -8.50 5.21
N ALA A 43 14.99 -7.41 4.56
CA ALA A 43 14.09 -6.35 4.13
C ALA A 43 13.11 -6.78 3.02
N ALA A 44 13.44 -7.82 2.28
CA ALA A 44 12.66 -8.33 1.15
C ALA A 44 12.01 -9.71 1.42
N SER A 45 12.06 -10.20 2.68
CA SER A 45 11.71 -11.59 3.01
C SER A 45 10.22 -11.88 2.98
N ASP A 46 9.38 -10.96 3.46
CA ASP A 46 7.99 -11.30 3.82
C ASP A 46 6.94 -10.25 3.43
N GLY A 47 7.35 -9.06 3.05
CA GLY A 47 6.44 -7.94 2.75
C GLY A 47 5.74 -7.31 3.96
N TYR A 48 5.99 -7.78 5.19
CA TYR A 48 5.35 -7.30 6.42
C TYR A 48 6.32 -6.79 7.47
N GLY A 49 7.62 -6.76 7.14
CA GLY A 49 8.67 -6.24 8.01
C GLY A 49 9.08 -7.16 9.16
N GLU A 50 8.70 -8.44 9.14
CA GLU A 50 9.10 -9.44 10.12
C GLU A 50 10.64 -9.58 10.14
N GLY A 51 11.26 -9.72 8.95
CA GLY A 51 12.71 -9.85 8.83
C GLY A 51 13.48 -8.64 9.37
N LEU A 52 12.90 -7.45 9.33
CA LEU A 52 13.46 -6.25 9.95
C LEU A 52 13.05 -6.08 11.42
N GLY A 53 12.12 -6.90 11.90
CA GLY A 53 11.58 -6.86 13.24
C GLY A 53 10.75 -5.62 13.53
N ILE A 54 10.11 -5.04 12.52
CA ILE A 54 9.23 -3.87 12.62
C ILE A 54 7.75 -4.23 12.42
N ALA A 55 7.44 -5.49 12.22
CA ALA A 55 6.08 -5.98 12.03
C ALA A 55 5.17 -5.57 13.20
N CYS A 56 3.99 -5.10 12.87
CA CYS A 56 2.93 -4.77 13.81
C CYS A 56 1.58 -4.82 13.10
N ALA A 57 0.50 -4.82 13.85
CA ALA A 57 -0.87 -4.82 13.33
C ALA A 57 -1.81 -4.12 14.30
N ASP A 58 -2.96 -3.66 13.78
CA ASP A 58 -4.12 -3.27 14.59
C ASP A 58 -5.41 -3.89 14.03
N ALA A 59 -6.49 -3.75 14.81
CA ALA A 59 -7.80 -4.28 14.43
C ALA A 59 -8.52 -3.41 13.38
N LEU A 60 -8.11 -2.15 13.20
CA LEU A 60 -8.77 -1.18 12.32
C LEU A 60 -8.22 -1.22 10.90
N SER A 61 -6.91 -1.34 10.76
CA SER A 61 -6.23 -1.22 9.46
C SER A 61 -5.33 -2.40 9.11
N GLY A 62 -5.25 -3.42 9.97
CA GLY A 62 -4.52 -4.65 9.70
C GLY A 62 -3.01 -4.53 9.94
N ARG A 63 -2.24 -5.24 9.13
CA ARG A 63 -0.79 -5.40 9.30
C ARG A 63 0.01 -4.25 8.66
N LEU A 64 1.14 -3.91 9.25
CA LEU A 64 2.18 -3.14 8.57
C LEU A 64 2.62 -3.88 7.29
N THR A 65 2.80 -3.13 6.20
CA THR A 65 3.49 -3.66 5.02
C THR A 65 4.83 -2.96 4.82
N CYS A 66 5.83 -3.70 4.36
CA CYS A 66 7.19 -3.22 4.13
C CYS A 66 7.73 -3.80 2.83
N ASN A 67 7.92 -2.97 1.83
CA ASN A 67 8.44 -3.39 0.54
C ASN A 67 9.81 -2.77 0.26
N ALA A 68 10.82 -3.60 0.02
CA ALA A 68 12.11 -3.20 -0.53
C ALA A 68 11.94 -2.94 -2.05
N GLY A 69 11.28 -1.83 -2.39
CA GLY A 69 10.77 -1.56 -3.73
C GLY A 69 11.83 -1.11 -4.75
N VAL A 70 12.92 -0.50 -4.27
CA VAL A 70 14.00 -0.02 -5.16
C VAL A 70 15.36 -0.38 -4.59
N VAL A 71 16.14 -1.12 -5.36
CA VAL A 71 17.55 -1.42 -5.07
C VAL A 71 18.41 -0.89 -6.21
N ARG A 72 19.43 -0.13 -5.89
CA ARG A 72 20.35 0.40 -6.88
C ARG A 72 21.79 0.22 -6.43
N LEU A 73 22.63 -0.23 -7.35
CA LEU A 73 24.08 -0.27 -7.19
C LEU A 73 24.69 0.83 -8.06
N LYS A 74 25.35 1.81 -7.45
CA LYS A 74 26.04 2.88 -8.16
C LYS A 74 27.39 3.16 -7.51
N LYS A 75 28.47 3.09 -8.30
CA LYS A 75 29.85 3.36 -7.84
C LYS A 75 30.21 2.57 -6.57
N GLY A 76 29.91 1.27 -6.52
CA GLY A 76 30.18 0.39 -5.39
C GLY A 76 29.33 0.67 -4.13
N ARG A 77 28.27 1.45 -4.25
CA ARG A 77 27.32 1.74 -3.16
C ARG A 77 25.95 1.19 -3.48
N ILE A 78 25.40 0.42 -2.55
CA ILE A 78 24.02 -0.06 -2.62
C ILE A 78 23.12 0.98 -1.94
N SER A 79 22.04 1.37 -2.62
CA SER A 79 20.96 2.14 -2.02
C SER A 79 19.67 1.34 -2.08
N LEU A 80 18.90 1.43 -1.02
CA LEU A 80 17.64 0.73 -0.83
C LEU A 80 16.55 1.75 -0.45
N VAL A 81 15.39 1.65 -1.09
CA VAL A 81 14.19 2.40 -0.67
C VAL A 81 13.19 1.39 -0.12
N LEU A 82 12.79 1.60 1.12
CA LEU A 82 11.73 0.87 1.79
C LEU A 82 10.43 1.69 1.73
N ASP A 83 9.38 1.11 1.18
CA ASP A 83 8.00 1.62 1.29
C ASP A 83 7.36 0.91 2.48
N ILE A 84 7.13 1.65 3.57
CA ILE A 84 6.55 1.13 4.81
C ILE A 84 5.20 1.78 5.02
N ARG A 85 4.15 0.96 5.15
CA ARG A 85 2.79 1.41 5.44
C ARG A 85 2.38 0.78 6.76
N TYR A 86 2.13 1.61 7.74
CA TYR A 86 1.89 1.17 9.11
C TYR A 86 0.44 1.42 9.55
N PRO A 87 -0.05 0.65 10.54
CA PRO A 87 -1.42 0.75 11.04
C PRO A 87 -1.79 2.16 11.52
N VAL A 88 -3.08 2.50 11.39
CA VAL A 88 -3.60 3.86 11.71
C VAL A 88 -3.46 4.23 13.18
N THR A 89 -3.37 3.25 14.08
CA THR A 89 -3.16 3.46 15.52
C THR A 89 -1.68 3.56 15.90
N MET A 90 -0.78 3.49 14.92
CA MET A 90 0.67 3.49 15.15
C MET A 90 1.30 4.80 14.70
N GLU A 91 2.43 5.12 15.29
CA GLU A 91 3.33 6.19 14.85
C GLU A 91 4.66 5.60 14.39
N SER A 92 5.27 6.21 13.40
CA SER A 92 6.59 5.78 12.89
C SER A 92 7.66 5.78 13.98
N SER A 93 7.53 6.64 15.00
CA SER A 93 8.39 6.72 16.17
C SER A 93 8.55 5.39 16.92
N ARG A 94 7.58 4.47 16.81
CA ARG A 94 7.62 3.17 17.50
C ARG A 94 8.55 2.15 16.84
N PHE A 95 8.71 2.18 15.52
CA PHE A 95 9.52 1.21 14.80
C PHE A 95 10.81 1.80 14.19
N MET A 96 10.84 3.11 13.94
CA MET A 96 12.00 3.78 13.34
C MET A 96 13.31 3.58 14.09
N PRO A 97 13.38 3.65 15.45
CA PRO A 97 14.62 3.41 16.17
C PRO A 97 15.19 2.01 15.90
N LYS A 98 14.32 1.00 15.85
CA LYS A 98 14.73 -0.38 15.55
C LYS A 98 15.24 -0.52 14.13
N LEU A 99 14.54 0.07 13.16
CA LEU A 99 14.97 0.08 11.76
C LEU A 99 16.32 0.80 11.59
N GLN A 100 16.53 1.93 12.27
CA GLN A 100 17.78 2.66 12.26
C GLN A 100 18.95 1.82 12.80
N GLU A 101 18.73 1.13 13.92
CA GLU A 101 19.74 0.26 14.52
C GLU A 101 20.10 -0.93 13.61
N ARG A 102 19.07 -1.59 13.03
CA ARG A 102 19.27 -2.69 12.06
C ARG A 102 20.05 -2.22 10.82
N ALA A 103 19.65 -1.08 10.26
CA ALA A 103 20.34 -0.50 9.10
C ALA A 103 21.81 -0.18 9.44
N LYS A 104 22.10 0.42 10.61
CA LYS A 104 23.44 0.74 11.08
C LYS A 104 24.31 -0.52 11.24
N GLN A 105 23.78 -1.58 11.86
CA GLN A 105 24.47 -2.86 12.03
C GLN A 105 24.86 -3.48 10.67
N ALA A 106 23.98 -3.32 9.68
CA ALA A 106 24.22 -3.79 8.32
C ALA A 106 25.13 -2.88 7.47
N GLY A 107 25.60 -1.75 8.04
CA GLY A 107 26.46 -0.79 7.36
C GLY A 107 25.68 0.20 6.46
N TYR A 108 24.37 0.24 6.57
CA TYR A 108 23.55 1.25 5.91
C TYR A 108 23.39 2.52 6.78
N ARG A 109 23.11 3.62 6.11
CA ARG A 109 22.73 4.88 6.73
C ARG A 109 21.41 5.34 6.12
N ILE A 110 20.41 5.64 6.93
CA ILE A 110 19.18 6.28 6.48
C ILE A 110 19.52 7.72 6.11
N THR A 111 19.28 8.07 4.86
CA THR A 111 19.64 9.39 4.29
C THR A 111 18.43 10.29 4.10
N ALA A 112 17.24 9.71 4.01
CA ALA A 112 15.98 10.43 3.92
C ALA A 112 14.86 9.62 4.54
N VAL A 113 13.93 10.28 5.18
CA VAL A 113 12.67 9.73 5.65
C VAL A 113 11.57 10.66 5.18
N GLN A 114 10.58 10.10 4.51
CA GLN A 114 9.37 10.80 4.17
C GLN A 114 8.23 10.08 4.89
N ASP A 115 7.66 10.74 5.88
CA ASP A 115 6.60 10.21 6.71
C ASP A 115 5.33 11.04 6.57
N SER A 116 4.19 10.39 6.62
CA SER A 116 2.88 11.05 6.61
C SER A 116 1.96 10.33 7.57
N ALA A 117 1.31 11.07 8.43
CA ALA A 117 0.30 10.51 9.32
C ALA A 117 -0.79 9.79 8.52
N PRO A 118 -1.33 8.67 9.04
CA PRO A 118 -2.48 8.01 8.46
C PRO A 118 -3.68 8.97 8.34
N CYS A 119 -4.42 8.83 7.23
CA CYS A 119 -5.72 9.46 7.08
C CYS A 119 -6.78 8.40 7.37
N TYR A 120 -7.50 8.55 8.47
CA TYR A 120 -8.50 7.59 8.92
C TYR A 120 -9.77 8.30 9.35
N ARG A 121 -10.90 7.72 8.98
CA ARG A 121 -12.22 8.11 9.46
C ARG A 121 -12.98 6.84 9.85
N ASP A 122 -13.66 6.90 10.99
CA ASP A 122 -14.40 5.75 11.50
C ASP A 122 -15.49 5.33 10.51
N LYS A 123 -15.70 4.03 10.35
CA LYS A 123 -16.71 3.48 9.46
C LYS A 123 -18.15 3.84 9.86
N GLU A 124 -18.35 4.10 11.16
CA GLU A 124 -19.65 4.54 11.72
C GLU A 124 -19.86 6.07 11.59
N ASP A 125 -18.91 6.80 11.04
CA ASP A 125 -19.07 8.24 10.80
C ASP A 125 -20.23 8.48 9.84
N PRO A 126 -21.15 9.44 10.16
CA PRO A 126 -22.30 9.73 9.30
C PRO A 126 -21.92 10.06 7.85
N LEU A 127 -20.78 10.74 7.64
CA LEU A 127 -20.26 11.02 6.31
C LEU A 127 -19.99 9.71 5.53
N VAL A 128 -19.37 8.72 6.16
CA VAL A 128 -19.10 7.42 5.54
C VAL A 128 -20.41 6.71 5.22
N THR A 129 -21.38 6.76 6.12
CA THR A 129 -22.72 6.19 5.91
C THR A 129 -23.41 6.79 4.68
N VAL A 130 -23.36 8.12 4.51
CA VAL A 130 -23.95 8.81 3.33
C VAL A 130 -23.30 8.32 2.04
N LEU A 131 -21.97 8.21 2.02
CA LEU A 131 -21.23 7.76 0.85
C LEU A 131 -21.51 6.28 0.51
N MET A 132 -21.52 5.41 1.52
CA MET A 132 -21.87 3.99 1.33
C MET A 132 -23.30 3.78 0.84
N ASN A 133 -24.25 4.57 1.34
CA ASN A 133 -25.63 4.52 0.86
C ASN A 133 -25.73 4.91 -0.63
N ALA A 134 -24.98 5.91 -1.08
CA ALA A 134 -24.94 6.30 -2.49
C ALA A 134 -24.44 5.16 -3.38
N TRP A 135 -23.38 4.47 -2.94
CA TRP A 135 -22.81 3.32 -3.64
C TRP A 135 -23.78 2.13 -3.67
N THR A 136 -24.35 1.78 -2.52
CA THR A 136 -25.32 0.66 -2.40
C THR A 136 -26.56 0.88 -3.25
N GLN A 137 -27.12 2.11 -3.25
CA GLN A 137 -28.31 2.44 -4.03
C GLN A 137 -28.08 2.35 -5.54
N GLU A 138 -26.90 2.69 -6.02
CA GLU A 138 -26.59 2.64 -7.45
C GLU A 138 -26.20 1.23 -7.91
N THR A 139 -25.40 0.51 -7.12
CA THR A 139 -24.90 -0.79 -7.52
C THR A 139 -25.82 -1.95 -7.16
N GLY A 140 -26.75 -1.75 -6.22
CA GLY A 140 -27.55 -2.83 -5.64
C GLY A 140 -26.75 -3.83 -4.81
N GLN A 141 -25.46 -3.56 -4.57
CA GLN A 141 -24.56 -4.44 -3.82
C GLN A 141 -24.48 -4.02 -2.36
N THR A 142 -24.18 -4.95 -1.50
CA THR A 142 -23.80 -4.68 -0.09
C THR A 142 -22.29 -4.71 0.02
N GLY A 143 -21.73 -3.73 0.73
CA GLY A 143 -20.29 -3.63 0.96
C GLY A 143 -20.00 -2.90 2.26
N GLU A 144 -18.78 -3.06 2.74
CA GLU A 144 -18.26 -2.36 3.91
C GLU A 144 -17.18 -1.37 3.48
N PRO A 145 -17.06 -0.20 4.12
CA PRO A 145 -15.91 0.66 3.93
C PRO A 145 -14.65 -0.07 4.38
N PHE A 146 -13.55 0.14 3.69
CA PHE A 146 -12.30 -0.55 3.98
C PHE A 146 -11.14 0.43 4.12
N VAL A 147 -10.13 0.01 4.86
CA VAL A 147 -8.87 0.75 4.98
C VAL A 147 -7.87 0.18 3.99
N MET A 148 -7.19 1.04 3.26
CA MET A 148 -6.14 0.63 2.34
C MET A 148 -4.81 1.30 2.69
N GLY A 149 -3.73 0.57 2.61
CA GLY A 149 -2.38 1.07 2.83
C GLY A 149 -1.88 1.94 1.67
N GLY A 150 -2.66 2.92 1.24
CA GLY A 150 -2.32 3.84 0.16
C GLY A 150 -2.68 5.27 0.51
N GLY A 151 -1.92 6.24 0.00
CA GLY A 151 -2.25 7.64 0.19
C GLY A 151 -2.96 8.20 -1.04
N THR A 152 -4.13 8.82 -0.83
CA THR A 152 -4.83 9.61 -1.83
C THR A 152 -4.69 11.11 -1.52
N TYR A 153 -5.36 11.95 -2.28
CA TYR A 153 -5.45 13.40 -1.98
C TYR A 153 -6.04 13.68 -0.60
N ALA A 154 -6.88 12.79 -0.07
CA ALA A 154 -7.53 12.92 1.24
C ALA A 154 -6.53 13.20 2.36
N ARG A 155 -5.33 12.61 2.33
CA ARG A 155 -4.31 12.85 3.38
C ARG A 155 -3.78 14.30 3.45
N HIS A 156 -4.03 15.11 2.43
CA HIS A 156 -3.61 16.51 2.37
C HIS A 156 -4.74 17.49 2.72
N ILE A 157 -5.95 16.97 2.94
CA ILE A 157 -7.14 17.76 3.22
C ILE A 157 -7.67 17.38 4.61
N PRO A 158 -7.70 18.30 5.57
CA PRO A 158 -8.22 18.01 6.91
C PRO A 158 -9.64 17.46 6.85
N ASN A 159 -9.90 16.43 7.65
CA ASN A 159 -11.22 15.77 7.76
C ASN A 159 -11.77 15.15 6.46
N ALA A 160 -10.95 14.97 5.45
CA ALA A 160 -11.36 14.31 4.22
C ALA A 160 -11.45 12.78 4.38
N VAL A 161 -12.21 12.17 3.51
CA VAL A 161 -12.25 10.72 3.30
C VAL A 161 -12.06 10.44 1.81
N ALA A 162 -11.34 9.38 1.49
CA ALA A 162 -11.28 8.92 0.11
C ALA A 162 -12.53 8.12 -0.20
N PHE A 163 -13.20 8.47 -1.28
CA PHE A 163 -14.36 7.77 -1.79
C PHE A 163 -14.18 7.48 -3.27
N GLY A 164 -14.39 6.24 -3.65
CA GLY A 164 -14.31 5.79 -5.02
C GLY A 164 -15.39 4.75 -5.31
N PRO A 165 -15.82 4.63 -6.57
CA PRO A 165 -16.91 3.75 -6.97
C PRO A 165 -16.45 2.30 -7.11
N GLY A 166 -15.68 1.77 -6.17
CA GLY A 166 -15.08 0.43 -6.24
C GLY A 166 -16.05 -0.63 -6.77
N MET A 167 -15.89 -1.03 -8.02
CA MET A 167 -16.67 -2.04 -8.69
C MET A 167 -15.77 -3.16 -9.18
N SER A 168 -16.35 -4.37 -9.27
CA SER A 168 -15.62 -5.51 -9.84
C SER A 168 -15.27 -5.24 -11.31
N ARG A 169 -14.09 -5.69 -11.72
CA ARG A 169 -13.60 -5.57 -13.09
C ARG A 169 -13.40 -6.97 -13.66
N ASP A 170 -14.03 -7.22 -14.78
CA ASP A 170 -13.80 -8.46 -15.54
C ASP A 170 -12.95 -8.15 -16.77
N TYR A 171 -11.66 -8.26 -16.60
CA TYR A 171 -10.70 -8.02 -17.67
C TYR A 171 -10.70 -9.12 -18.72
N THR A 172 -11.11 -10.35 -18.34
CA THR A 172 -11.16 -11.48 -19.28
C THR A 172 -12.32 -11.30 -20.26
N ALA A 173 -13.47 -10.77 -19.81
CA ALA A 173 -14.57 -10.38 -20.69
C ALA A 173 -14.17 -9.28 -21.68
N ALA A 174 -13.21 -8.43 -21.33
CA ALA A 174 -12.63 -7.44 -22.23
C ALA A 174 -11.54 -8.00 -23.17
N GLY A 175 -11.25 -9.30 -23.10
CA GLY A 175 -10.23 -9.96 -23.90
C GLY A 175 -8.79 -9.72 -23.46
N LEU A 176 -8.58 -9.21 -22.24
CA LEU A 176 -7.25 -9.07 -21.67
C LEU A 176 -6.79 -10.38 -21.03
N PRO A 177 -5.49 -10.73 -21.14
CA PRO A 177 -4.95 -11.91 -20.46
C PRO A 177 -5.06 -11.77 -18.94
N GLU A 178 -4.99 -12.91 -18.24
CA GLU A 178 -4.96 -12.93 -16.78
C GLU A 178 -3.81 -12.06 -16.22
N GLY A 179 -4.11 -11.23 -15.23
CA GLY A 179 -3.16 -10.30 -14.62
C GLY A 179 -2.98 -8.96 -15.35
N HIS A 180 -3.59 -8.81 -16.54
CA HIS A 180 -3.58 -7.56 -17.30
C HIS A 180 -4.74 -6.64 -16.93
N GLY A 181 -4.63 -5.34 -17.26
CA GLY A 181 -5.66 -4.33 -17.02
C GLY A 181 -5.74 -3.79 -15.60
N ASN A 182 -5.03 -4.37 -14.65
CA ASN A 182 -5.05 -3.96 -13.24
C ASN A 182 -4.46 -2.57 -13.01
N CYS A 183 -4.82 -1.95 -11.87
CA CYS A 183 -4.26 -0.67 -11.45
C CYS A 183 -2.72 -0.71 -11.44
N HIS A 184 -2.10 0.36 -11.94
CA HIS A 184 -0.64 0.53 -12.07
C HIS A 184 0.03 -0.39 -13.11
N CYS A 185 -0.72 -1.14 -13.89
CA CYS A 185 -0.19 -1.85 -15.06
C CYS A 185 -0.07 -0.89 -16.25
N ALA A 186 0.82 -1.24 -17.21
CA ALA A 186 1.02 -0.43 -18.41
C ALA A 186 -0.23 -0.38 -19.31
N ASP A 187 -1.11 -1.36 -19.17
CA ASP A 187 -2.37 -1.55 -19.89
C ASP A 187 -3.59 -1.41 -18.97
N GLU A 188 -3.48 -0.63 -17.90
CA GLU A 188 -4.58 -0.34 -16.98
C GLU A 188 -5.84 0.06 -17.75
N ALA A 189 -6.96 -0.60 -17.44
CA ALA A 189 -8.21 -0.44 -18.15
C ALA A 189 -9.40 -0.35 -17.24
N GLU A 190 -10.47 0.33 -17.69
CA GLU A 190 -11.76 0.38 -17.02
C GLU A 190 -12.88 0.28 -18.03
N SER A 191 -14.00 -0.38 -17.68
CA SER A 191 -15.13 -0.50 -18.56
C SER A 191 -15.91 0.82 -18.65
N VAL A 192 -16.50 1.10 -19.82
CA VAL A 192 -17.36 2.28 -20.02
C VAL A 192 -18.59 2.21 -19.11
N GLU A 193 -19.12 1.03 -18.87
CA GLU A 193 -20.25 0.77 -17.98
C GLU A 193 -19.92 1.13 -16.54
N ASN A 194 -18.75 0.71 -16.04
CA ASN A 194 -18.27 1.09 -14.71
C ASN A 194 -18.07 2.62 -14.60
N LEU A 195 -17.54 3.26 -15.66
CA LEU A 195 -17.39 4.71 -15.66
C LEU A 195 -18.73 5.43 -15.59
N LYS A 196 -19.76 4.96 -16.31
CA LYS A 196 -21.14 5.52 -16.23
C LYS A 196 -21.71 5.33 -14.83
N CYS A 197 -21.62 4.12 -14.29
CA CYS A 197 -22.07 3.82 -12.93
C CYS A 197 -21.34 4.71 -11.90
N ALA A 198 -20.05 4.92 -12.06
CA ALA A 198 -19.26 5.81 -11.23
C ALA A 198 -19.81 7.25 -11.21
N VAL A 199 -20.19 7.79 -12.37
CA VAL A 199 -20.82 9.13 -12.46
C VAL A 199 -22.11 9.16 -11.64
N HIS A 200 -22.97 8.16 -11.76
CA HIS A 200 -24.23 8.10 -11.00
C HIS A 200 -23.98 7.99 -9.50
N ILE A 201 -23.00 7.18 -9.07
CA ILE A 201 -22.61 7.07 -7.66
C ILE A 201 -22.16 8.44 -7.12
N TYR A 202 -21.31 9.16 -7.86
CA TYR A 202 -20.85 10.49 -7.43
C TYR A 202 -21.98 11.51 -7.36
N VAL A 203 -22.90 11.52 -8.32
CA VAL A 203 -24.08 12.41 -8.29
C VAL A 203 -24.93 12.11 -7.04
N ARG A 204 -25.22 10.83 -6.76
CA ARG A 204 -25.97 10.43 -5.56
C ARG A 204 -25.24 10.82 -4.28
N ALA A 205 -23.93 10.62 -4.24
CA ALA A 205 -23.12 11.00 -3.09
C ALA A 205 -23.18 12.51 -2.83
N LEU A 206 -23.03 13.34 -3.87
CA LEU A 206 -23.13 14.80 -3.74
C LEU A 206 -24.51 15.25 -3.27
N LEU A 207 -25.59 14.70 -3.83
CA LEU A 207 -26.96 15.00 -3.39
C LEU A 207 -27.23 14.50 -1.97
N GLY A 208 -26.68 13.36 -1.59
CA GLY A 208 -26.76 12.83 -0.22
C GLY A 208 -26.03 13.70 0.79
N LEU A 209 -24.84 14.16 0.43
CA LEU A 209 -24.05 15.07 1.27
C LEU A 209 -24.71 16.44 1.42
N ASP A 210 -25.27 17.00 0.35
CA ASP A 210 -25.97 18.28 0.39
C ASP A 210 -27.17 18.24 1.36
N ARG A 211 -27.99 17.19 1.30
CA ARG A 211 -29.08 16.98 2.26
C ARG A 211 -28.57 16.83 3.69
N TRP A 212 -27.59 15.96 3.89
CA TRP A 212 -27.02 15.71 5.23
C TRP A 212 -26.44 16.97 5.86
N LEU A 213 -25.75 17.82 5.07
CA LEU A 213 -25.23 19.10 5.54
C LEU A 213 -26.33 20.13 5.84
N GLY A 214 -27.45 20.09 5.10
CA GLY A 214 -28.58 20.95 5.34
C GLY A 214 -29.40 20.61 6.59
N GLU A 215 -29.21 19.42 7.16
CA GLU A 215 -29.88 18.93 8.37
C GLU A 215 -29.04 19.13 9.66
N GLN A 216 -27.77 19.65 9.54
CA GLN A 216 -26.87 19.94 10.69
C GLN A 216 -27.13 21.35 11.24
#